data_31c26116f78628a2f2aae1285491dd4d
#
_entry.id   31c26116f78628a2f2aae1285491dd4d
#
_cell.length_a   1.000
_cell.length_b   1.000
_cell.length_c   1.000
_cell.angle_alpha   90.00
_cell.angle_beta   90.00
_cell.angle_gamma   90.00
#
_symmetry.space_group_name_H-M   'P 1'
#
loop_
_entity.id
_entity.type
_entity.pdbx_description
1 polymer ?
#
loop_
_entity_poly.entity_id
_entity_poly.type
_entity_poly.pdbx_seq_one_letter_code
_entity_poly.pdbx_strand_id
1 'polypeptide(L)'
;VATLFVVDFLNIYVPRFTGEATDGLTAHTLSFNGLLKIIAAILIAGALIAVGRFLWRFFLFGAARKIQYEIRNDMFMHLEQMSVEYYNEHKTGDLMSRFINDLNSIRMAIGMAVISAFDATVMAVMVICQMIFYVDLKLTLLAIIPMIFIFAGEFYYGAIMEKRFKEKQEALSDLTDMVQELSLIHISE
;
A
#
# COMPACT_ATOMS: atom_id res chain seq x y z
N VAL A 1 -10.63 -8.66 5.62
CA VAL A 1 -10.33 -9.69 4.61
C VAL A 1 -11.56 -9.96 3.74
N ALA A 2 -12.74 -10.31 4.30
CA ALA A 2 -13.94 -10.58 3.50
C ALA A 2 -14.36 -9.41 2.60
N THR A 3 -14.27 -8.17 3.10
CA THR A 3 -14.59 -6.96 2.32
C THR A 3 -13.64 -6.73 1.16
N LEU A 4 -12.35 -7.10 1.30
CA LEU A 4 -11.37 -7.05 0.20
C LEU A 4 -11.76 -8.01 -0.92
N PHE A 5 -12.04 -9.28 -0.58
CA PHE A 5 -12.49 -10.26 -1.58
C PHE A 5 -13.73 -9.79 -2.35
N VAL A 6 -14.70 -9.19 -1.67
CA VAL A 6 -15.89 -8.65 -2.34
C VAL A 6 -15.54 -7.51 -3.28
N VAL A 7 -14.66 -6.60 -2.86
CA VAL A 7 -14.21 -5.48 -3.69
C VAL A 7 -13.44 -5.99 -4.92
N ASP A 8 -12.52 -6.93 -4.73
CA ASP A 8 -11.73 -7.49 -5.83
C ASP A 8 -12.62 -8.26 -6.81
N PHE A 9 -13.57 -9.02 -6.30
CA PHE A 9 -14.56 -9.71 -7.13
C PHE A 9 -15.39 -8.73 -7.97
N LEU A 10 -15.86 -7.65 -7.38
CA LEU A 10 -16.60 -6.60 -8.11
C LEU A 10 -15.72 -5.88 -9.15
N ASN A 11 -14.44 -5.65 -8.85
CA ASN A 11 -13.50 -5.06 -9.80
C ASN A 11 -13.34 -5.90 -11.09
N ILE A 12 -13.49 -7.21 -11.00
CA ILE A 12 -13.44 -8.13 -12.14
C ILE A 12 -14.66 -7.98 -13.06
N TYR A 13 -15.83 -7.65 -12.50
CA TYR A 13 -17.06 -7.52 -13.29
C TYR A 13 -17.16 -6.22 -14.07
N VAL A 14 -16.50 -5.14 -13.62
CA VAL A 14 -16.55 -3.84 -14.31
C VAL A 14 -16.03 -3.92 -15.76
N PRO A 15 -14.83 -4.49 -16.05
CA PRO A 15 -14.37 -4.70 -17.41
C PRO A 15 -15.31 -5.57 -18.26
N ARG A 16 -15.93 -6.59 -17.66
CA ARG A 16 -16.89 -7.47 -18.33
C ARG A 16 -18.12 -6.70 -18.80
N PHE A 17 -18.74 -5.92 -17.93
CA PHE A 17 -19.88 -5.06 -18.30
C PHE A 17 -19.49 -4.03 -19.37
N THR A 18 -18.28 -3.50 -19.32
CA THR A 18 -17.76 -2.59 -20.34
C THR A 18 -17.61 -3.31 -21.69
N GLY A 19 -17.10 -4.55 -21.70
CA GLY A 19 -17.02 -5.40 -22.88
C GLY A 19 -18.41 -5.68 -23.49
N GLU A 20 -19.37 -6.13 -22.67
CA GLU A 20 -20.75 -6.39 -23.10
C GLU A 20 -21.40 -5.13 -23.70
N ALA A 21 -21.15 -3.94 -23.12
CA ALA A 21 -21.63 -2.69 -23.68
C ALA A 21 -21.01 -2.38 -25.05
N THR A 22 -19.68 -2.57 -25.18
CA THR A 22 -18.96 -2.30 -26.42
C THR A 22 -19.38 -3.25 -27.55
N ASP A 23 -19.44 -4.54 -27.25
CA ASP A 23 -19.86 -5.57 -28.21
C ASP A 23 -21.30 -5.36 -28.69
N GLY A 24 -22.19 -5.05 -27.75
CA GLY A 24 -23.59 -4.80 -28.08
C GLY A 24 -23.84 -3.50 -28.86
N LEU A 25 -23.00 -2.48 -28.66
CA LEU A 25 -23.02 -1.25 -29.46
C LEU A 25 -22.46 -1.47 -30.86
N THR A 26 -21.35 -2.17 -31.01
CA THR A 26 -20.74 -2.46 -32.29
C THR A 26 -21.60 -3.39 -33.16
N ALA A 27 -22.26 -4.36 -32.56
CA ALA A 27 -23.20 -5.25 -33.21
C ALA A 27 -24.58 -4.63 -33.48
N HIS A 28 -24.84 -3.38 -33.07
CA HIS A 28 -26.15 -2.71 -33.13
C HIS A 28 -27.31 -3.52 -32.51
N THR A 29 -27.02 -4.43 -31.59
CA THR A 29 -28.02 -5.29 -30.94
C THR A 29 -28.57 -4.72 -29.64
N LEU A 30 -27.90 -3.71 -29.05
CA LEU A 30 -28.29 -3.10 -27.78
C LEU A 30 -29.40 -2.06 -27.98
N SER A 31 -30.54 -2.33 -27.37
CA SER A 31 -31.57 -1.31 -27.19
C SER A 31 -31.12 -0.25 -26.17
N PHE A 32 -31.65 0.98 -26.29
CA PHE A 32 -31.41 2.06 -25.32
C PHE A 32 -31.63 1.63 -23.85
N ASN A 33 -32.69 0.86 -23.60
CA ASN A 33 -32.98 0.30 -22.26
C ASN A 33 -31.93 -0.75 -21.83
N GLY A 34 -31.34 -1.50 -22.76
CA GLY A 34 -30.24 -2.43 -22.47
C GLY A 34 -28.97 -1.70 -22.05
N LEU A 35 -28.62 -0.65 -22.77
CA LEU A 35 -27.47 0.19 -22.43
C LEU A 35 -27.64 0.85 -21.05
N LEU A 36 -28.84 1.38 -20.75
CA LEU A 36 -29.11 1.98 -19.46
C LEU A 36 -28.97 0.99 -18.29
N LYS A 37 -29.35 -0.26 -18.49
CA LYS A 37 -29.16 -1.32 -17.46
C LYS A 37 -27.68 -1.61 -17.22
N ILE A 38 -26.86 -1.67 -18.26
CA ILE A 38 -25.40 -1.91 -18.12
C ILE A 38 -24.74 -0.73 -17.40
N ILE A 39 -25.10 0.51 -17.77
CA ILE A 39 -24.59 1.71 -17.10
C ILE A 39 -25.01 1.69 -15.62
N ALA A 40 -26.25 1.38 -15.31
CA ALA A 40 -26.71 1.27 -13.93
C ALA A 40 -25.94 0.18 -13.15
N ALA A 41 -25.69 -0.96 -13.76
CA ALA A 41 -24.91 -2.03 -13.14
C ALA A 41 -23.46 -1.59 -12.85
N ILE A 42 -22.80 -0.88 -13.77
CA ILE A 42 -21.46 -0.32 -13.57
C ILE A 42 -21.46 0.70 -12.43
N LEU A 43 -22.44 1.60 -12.40
CA LEU A 43 -22.54 2.60 -11.34
C LEU A 43 -22.78 1.97 -9.96
N ILE A 44 -23.66 0.97 -9.88
CA ILE A 44 -23.91 0.22 -8.63
C ILE A 44 -22.65 -0.53 -8.20
N ALA A 45 -21.99 -1.21 -9.12
CA ALA A 45 -20.72 -1.91 -8.82
C ALA A 45 -19.65 -0.92 -8.32
N GLY A 46 -19.49 0.23 -8.99
CA GLY A 46 -18.58 1.29 -8.58
C GLY A 46 -18.90 1.86 -7.19
N ALA A 47 -20.17 2.08 -6.88
CA ALA A 47 -20.60 2.53 -5.56
C ALA A 47 -20.30 1.48 -4.47
N LEU A 48 -20.57 0.21 -4.74
CA LEU A 48 -20.24 -0.89 -3.82
C LEU A 48 -18.73 -1.04 -3.60
N ILE A 49 -17.93 -0.90 -4.66
CA ILE A 49 -16.46 -0.89 -4.58
C ILE A 49 -15.99 0.29 -3.72
N ALA A 50 -16.54 1.48 -3.90
CA ALA A 50 -16.17 2.66 -3.12
C ALA A 50 -16.47 2.48 -1.63
N VAL A 51 -17.69 2.00 -1.31
CA VAL A 51 -18.09 1.68 0.07
C VAL A 51 -17.22 0.58 0.66
N GLY A 52 -16.98 -0.49 -0.07
CA GLY A 52 -16.13 -1.59 0.36
C GLY A 52 -14.69 -1.13 0.64
N ARG A 53 -14.10 -0.30 -0.25
CA ARG A 53 -12.77 0.30 -0.05
C ARG A 53 -12.72 1.23 1.16
N PHE A 54 -13.76 2.00 1.41
CA PHE A 54 -13.85 2.83 2.61
C PHE A 54 -13.89 1.98 3.88
N LEU A 55 -14.76 0.98 3.92
CA LEU A 55 -14.95 0.12 5.08
C LEU A 55 -13.65 -0.63 5.44
N TRP A 56 -13.01 -1.29 4.48
CA TRP A 56 -11.80 -2.03 4.80
C TRP A 56 -10.66 -1.11 5.26
N ARG A 57 -10.50 0.08 4.67
CA ARG A 57 -9.52 1.07 5.15
C ARG A 57 -9.81 1.50 6.57
N PHE A 58 -11.06 1.79 6.89
CA PHE A 58 -11.47 2.20 8.24
C PHE A 58 -11.12 1.15 9.29
N PHE A 59 -11.51 -0.10 9.05
CA PHE A 59 -11.22 -1.20 9.97
C PHE A 59 -9.72 -1.47 10.09
N LEU A 60 -9.00 -1.36 9.01
CA LEU A 60 -7.59 -1.62 8.95
C LEU A 60 -6.77 -0.60 9.73
N PHE A 61 -6.97 0.69 9.41
CA PHE A 61 -6.28 1.74 10.16
C PHE A 61 -6.68 1.74 11.64
N GLY A 62 -7.90 1.34 11.95
CA GLY A 62 -8.34 1.10 13.31
C GLY A 62 -7.56 -0.01 14.00
N ALA A 63 -7.39 -1.14 13.35
CA ALA A 63 -6.61 -2.28 13.86
C ALA A 63 -5.13 -1.92 14.03
N ALA A 64 -4.51 -1.27 13.04
CA ALA A 64 -3.11 -0.85 13.12
C ALA A 64 -2.87 0.15 14.28
N ARG A 65 -3.80 1.07 14.52
CA ARG A 65 -3.74 1.99 15.68
C ARG A 65 -3.89 1.25 17.01
N LYS A 66 -4.75 0.24 17.08
CA LYS A 66 -4.92 -0.56 18.29
C LYS A 66 -3.64 -1.34 18.62
N ILE A 67 -3.02 -1.98 17.61
CA ILE A 67 -1.73 -2.66 17.77
C ILE A 67 -0.65 -1.67 18.25
N GLN A 68 -0.57 -0.49 17.63
CA GLN A 68 0.37 0.56 18.06
C GLN A 68 0.14 0.97 19.52
N TYR A 69 -1.11 1.10 19.94
CA TYR A 69 -1.46 1.43 21.32
C TYR A 69 -1.03 0.33 22.29
N GLU A 70 -1.31 -0.93 21.97
CA GLU A 70 -0.92 -2.08 22.79
C GLU A 70 0.61 -2.17 22.93
N ILE A 71 1.35 -2.10 21.83
CA ILE A 71 2.82 -2.10 21.87
C ILE A 71 3.36 -0.93 22.68
N ARG A 72 2.78 0.27 22.52
CA ARG A 72 3.20 1.45 23.31
C ARG A 72 2.99 1.24 24.81
N ASN A 73 1.87 0.66 25.19
CA ASN A 73 1.57 0.36 26.59
C ASN A 73 2.53 -0.68 27.15
N ASP A 74 2.80 -1.75 26.41
CA ASP A 74 3.74 -2.79 26.81
C ASP A 74 5.17 -2.25 26.96
N MET A 75 5.61 -1.40 26.01
CA MET A 75 6.90 -0.71 26.10
C MET A 75 6.97 0.19 27.34
N PHE A 76 5.91 0.93 27.65
CA PHE A 76 5.85 1.81 28.81
C PHE A 76 5.93 1.00 30.12
N MET A 77 5.11 -0.04 30.24
CA MET A 77 5.14 -0.97 31.37
C MET A 77 6.50 -1.63 31.58
N HIS A 78 7.18 -1.95 30.47
CA HIS A 78 8.53 -2.51 30.52
C HIS A 78 9.55 -1.48 31.03
N LEU A 79 9.46 -0.24 30.56
CA LEU A 79 10.34 0.83 31.05
C LEU A 79 10.14 1.13 32.54
N GLU A 80 8.92 1.08 33.06
CA GLU A 80 8.66 1.27 34.49
C GLU A 80 9.38 0.23 35.38
N GLN A 81 9.71 -0.93 34.82
CA GLN A 81 10.42 -2.01 35.52
C GLN A 81 11.94 -1.93 35.39
N MET A 82 12.47 -1.00 34.58
CA MET A 82 13.91 -0.85 34.36
C MET A 82 14.59 -0.17 35.57
N SER A 83 15.86 -0.56 35.78
CA SER A 83 16.68 0.03 36.83
C SER A 83 17.08 1.48 36.52
N VAL A 84 17.42 2.24 37.56
CA VAL A 84 17.97 3.60 37.40
C VAL A 84 19.28 3.58 36.59
N GLU A 85 20.05 2.52 36.68
CA GLU A 85 21.28 2.32 35.90
C GLU A 85 21.02 2.28 34.39
N TYR A 86 19.93 1.63 33.97
CA TYR A 86 19.48 1.62 32.57
C TYR A 86 19.22 3.05 32.04
N TYR A 87 18.59 3.91 32.85
CA TYR A 87 18.30 5.30 32.44
C TYR A 87 19.54 6.20 32.44
N ASN A 88 20.58 5.84 33.17
CA ASN A 88 21.86 6.54 33.12
C ASN A 88 22.65 6.20 31.85
N GLU A 89 22.51 4.99 31.32
CA GLU A 89 23.16 4.55 30.09
C GLU A 89 22.37 4.95 28.83
N HIS A 90 21.04 5.02 28.91
CA HIS A 90 20.18 5.29 27.77
C HIS A 90 19.56 6.69 27.86
N LYS A 91 19.87 7.54 26.89
CA LYS A 91 19.34 8.91 26.85
C LYS A 91 17.82 8.90 26.67
N THR A 92 17.12 9.71 27.45
CA THR A 92 15.65 9.84 27.37
C THR A 92 15.17 10.20 25.96
N GLY A 93 15.94 10.99 25.20
CA GLY A 93 15.62 11.34 23.81
C GLY A 93 15.61 10.14 22.87
N ASP A 94 16.47 9.17 23.08
CA ASP A 94 16.56 7.93 22.29
C ASP A 94 15.33 7.04 22.56
N LEU A 95 14.97 6.90 23.83
CA LEU A 95 13.76 6.17 24.23
C LEU A 95 12.51 6.84 23.64
N MET A 96 12.42 8.17 23.70
CA MET A 96 11.30 8.91 23.14
C MET A 96 11.23 8.77 21.61
N SER A 97 12.37 8.73 20.91
CA SER A 97 12.42 8.46 19.48
C SER A 97 11.82 7.09 19.13
N ARG A 98 12.10 6.06 19.90
CA ARG A 98 11.50 4.72 19.73
C ARG A 98 9.98 4.75 19.93
N PHE A 99 9.50 5.46 20.93
CA PHE A 99 8.06 5.62 21.21
C PHE A 99 7.30 6.35 20.10
N ILE A 100 7.96 7.24 19.38
CA ILE A 100 7.32 8.07 18.35
C ILE A 100 7.62 7.50 16.95
N ASN A 101 8.89 7.39 16.57
CA ASN A 101 9.29 7.09 15.20
C ASN A 101 9.22 5.59 14.89
N ASP A 102 9.76 4.74 15.76
CA ASP A 102 9.80 3.30 15.51
C ASP A 102 8.39 2.70 15.59
N LEU A 103 7.58 3.10 16.58
CA LEU A 103 6.19 2.66 16.66
C LEU A 103 5.34 3.16 15.48
N ASN A 104 5.63 4.36 14.98
CA ASN A 104 4.94 4.85 13.78
C ASN A 104 5.35 4.05 12.54
N SER A 105 6.62 3.68 12.44
CA SER A 105 7.15 2.83 11.34
C SER A 105 6.53 1.43 11.39
N ILE A 106 6.41 0.82 12.58
CA ILE A 106 5.73 -0.47 12.78
C ILE A 106 4.26 -0.37 12.37
N ARG A 107 3.55 0.68 12.80
CA ARG A 107 2.16 0.90 12.41
C ARG A 107 2.00 1.01 10.90
N MET A 108 2.89 1.76 10.23
CA MET A 108 2.87 1.91 8.78
C MET A 108 3.17 0.59 8.06
N ALA A 109 4.13 -0.18 8.55
CA ALA A 109 4.48 -1.47 7.98
C ALA A 109 3.32 -2.47 8.10
N ILE A 110 2.73 -2.61 9.29
CA ILE A 110 1.60 -3.52 9.51
C ILE A 110 0.35 -3.00 8.77
N GLY A 111 0.08 -1.70 8.83
CA GLY A 111 -1.12 -1.10 8.25
C GLY A 111 -1.13 -1.08 6.72
N MET A 112 -0.03 -0.74 6.08
CA MET A 112 0.01 -0.58 4.62
C MET A 112 0.72 -1.72 3.89
N ALA A 113 1.93 -2.11 4.34
CA ALA A 113 2.73 -3.05 3.57
C ALA A 113 2.13 -4.46 3.51
N VAL A 114 1.70 -5.00 4.66
CA VAL A 114 1.12 -6.37 4.74
C VAL A 114 -0.14 -6.48 3.88
N ILE A 115 -0.97 -5.43 3.90
CA ILE A 115 -2.24 -5.47 3.20
C ILE A 115 -2.10 -5.19 1.74
N SER A 116 -1.25 -4.24 1.35
CA SER A 116 -0.97 -4.02 -0.06
C SER A 116 -0.38 -5.27 -0.71
N ALA A 117 0.48 -6.01 0.01
CA ALA A 117 1.01 -7.27 -0.48
C ALA A 117 -0.09 -8.35 -0.62
N PHE A 118 -1.00 -8.44 0.36
CA PHE A 118 -2.11 -9.38 0.30
C PHE A 118 -3.09 -9.03 -0.84
N ASP A 119 -3.52 -7.76 -0.92
CA ASP A 119 -4.43 -7.25 -1.95
C ASP A 119 -3.87 -7.47 -3.36
N ALA A 120 -2.60 -7.09 -3.58
CA ALA A 120 -1.92 -7.30 -4.85
C ALA A 120 -1.83 -8.79 -5.24
N THR A 121 -1.55 -9.67 -4.27
CA THR A 121 -1.45 -11.11 -4.53
C THR A 121 -2.80 -11.70 -4.88
N VAL A 122 -3.84 -11.40 -4.10
CA VAL A 122 -5.20 -11.89 -4.34
C VAL A 122 -5.72 -11.39 -5.68
N MET A 123 -5.56 -10.10 -5.96
CA MET A 123 -6.00 -9.49 -7.22
C MET A 123 -5.27 -10.11 -8.41
N ALA A 124 -3.95 -10.30 -8.33
CA ALA A 124 -3.17 -10.92 -9.41
C ALA A 124 -3.65 -12.35 -9.70
N VAL A 125 -3.84 -13.17 -8.66
CA VAL A 125 -4.35 -14.54 -8.82
C VAL A 125 -5.75 -14.54 -9.43
N MET A 126 -6.65 -13.70 -8.95
CA MET A 126 -8.01 -13.62 -9.48
C MET A 126 -8.04 -13.19 -10.94
N VAL A 127 -7.25 -12.19 -11.32
CA VAL A 127 -7.17 -11.71 -12.72
C VAL A 127 -6.59 -12.79 -13.64
N ILE A 128 -5.51 -13.47 -13.23
CA ILE A 128 -4.91 -14.56 -14.02
C ILE A 128 -5.92 -15.70 -14.20
N CYS A 129 -6.61 -16.11 -13.12
CA CYS A 129 -7.65 -17.13 -13.21
C CYS A 129 -8.76 -16.71 -14.19
N GLN A 130 -9.22 -15.47 -14.09
CA GLN A 130 -10.25 -14.95 -15.01
C GLN A 130 -9.77 -14.96 -16.47
N MET A 131 -8.55 -14.53 -16.74
CA MET A 131 -8.01 -14.56 -18.10
C MET A 131 -7.94 -15.98 -18.66
N ILE A 132 -7.55 -16.96 -17.87
CA ILE A 132 -7.49 -18.36 -18.28
C ILE A 132 -8.88 -18.93 -18.58
N PHE A 133 -9.88 -18.64 -17.73
CA PHE A 133 -11.21 -19.25 -17.84
C PHE A 133 -12.14 -18.53 -18.84
N TYR A 134 -11.99 -17.22 -19.03
CA TYR A 134 -12.94 -16.40 -19.81
C TYR A 134 -12.37 -15.83 -21.10
N VAL A 135 -11.03 -15.80 -21.26
CA VAL A 135 -10.44 -15.23 -22.47
C VAL A 135 -9.80 -16.33 -23.31
N ASP A 136 -8.54 -16.63 -23.11
CA ASP A 136 -7.79 -17.72 -23.74
C ASP A 136 -6.45 -17.89 -23.02
N LEU A 137 -6.02 -19.14 -22.87
CA LEU A 137 -4.74 -19.48 -22.25
C LEU A 137 -3.55 -18.89 -23.04
N LYS A 138 -3.61 -18.90 -24.38
CA LYS A 138 -2.53 -18.35 -25.22
C LYS A 138 -2.37 -16.85 -25.03
N LEU A 139 -3.50 -16.13 -24.97
CA LEU A 139 -3.51 -14.68 -24.77
C LEU A 139 -3.02 -14.33 -23.36
N THR A 140 -3.39 -15.13 -22.36
CA THR A 140 -2.91 -14.99 -20.98
C THR A 140 -1.40 -15.15 -20.90
N LEU A 141 -0.85 -16.19 -21.52
CA LEU A 141 0.60 -16.41 -21.55
C LEU A 141 1.34 -15.26 -22.27
N LEU A 142 0.79 -14.77 -23.38
CA LEU A 142 1.36 -13.63 -24.08
C LEU A 142 1.35 -12.35 -23.24
N ALA A 143 0.29 -12.12 -22.47
CA ALA A 143 0.16 -10.95 -21.60
C ALA A 143 1.11 -11.01 -20.37
N ILE A 144 1.47 -12.21 -19.91
CA ILE A 144 2.41 -12.39 -18.78
C ILE A 144 3.85 -12.04 -19.18
N ILE A 145 4.24 -12.26 -20.44
CA ILE A 145 5.61 -11.99 -20.92
C ILE A 145 6.08 -10.56 -20.59
N PRO A 146 5.40 -9.48 -20.99
CA PRO A 146 5.82 -8.12 -20.65
C PRO A 146 5.81 -7.86 -19.13
N MET A 147 4.93 -8.51 -18.36
CA MET A 147 4.90 -8.36 -16.89
C MET A 147 6.17 -8.89 -16.24
N ILE A 148 6.76 -9.98 -16.76
CA ILE A 148 8.04 -10.52 -16.29
C ILE A 148 9.17 -9.50 -16.47
N PHE A 149 9.20 -8.82 -17.64
CA PHE A 149 10.19 -7.77 -17.90
C PHE A 149 10.00 -6.56 -16.98
N ILE A 150 8.76 -6.14 -16.71
CA ILE A 150 8.46 -5.07 -15.76
C ILE A 150 8.95 -5.46 -14.36
N PHE A 151 8.62 -6.67 -13.92
CA PHE A 151 9.02 -7.17 -12.60
C PHE A 151 10.55 -7.25 -12.45
N ALA A 152 11.25 -7.78 -13.46
CA ALA A 152 12.71 -7.81 -13.48
C ALA A 152 13.30 -6.38 -13.45
N GLY A 153 12.67 -5.46 -14.19
CA GLY A 153 13.03 -4.04 -14.20
C GLY A 153 12.88 -3.38 -12.82
N GLU A 154 11.79 -3.65 -12.11
CA GLU A 154 11.58 -3.12 -10.76
C GLU A 154 12.66 -3.55 -9.77
N PHE A 155 13.09 -4.82 -9.81
CA PHE A 155 14.19 -5.30 -8.99
C PHE A 155 15.51 -4.58 -9.31
N TYR A 156 15.80 -4.43 -10.60
CA TYR A 156 17.03 -3.74 -11.03
C TYR A 156 17.02 -2.25 -10.65
N TYR A 157 15.92 -1.56 -10.91
CA TYR A 157 15.77 -0.15 -10.56
C TYR A 157 15.69 0.06 -9.04
N GLY A 158 15.05 -0.85 -8.29
CA GLY A 158 14.97 -0.80 -6.84
C GLY A 158 16.34 -0.78 -6.18
N ALA A 159 17.25 -1.66 -6.62
CA ALA A 159 18.63 -1.70 -6.13
C ALA A 159 19.42 -0.39 -6.44
N ILE A 160 19.23 0.17 -7.65
CA ILE A 160 19.83 1.45 -8.03
C ILE A 160 19.28 2.59 -7.19
N MET A 161 17.95 2.63 -7.01
CA MET A 161 17.30 3.67 -6.22
C MET A 161 17.71 3.64 -4.75
N GLU A 162 17.87 2.46 -4.16
CA GLU A 162 18.36 2.32 -2.78
C GLU A 162 19.76 2.92 -2.63
N LYS A 163 20.67 2.60 -3.57
CA LYS A 163 22.03 3.15 -3.57
C LYS A 163 22.00 4.68 -3.70
N ARG A 164 21.23 5.21 -4.66
CA ARG A 164 21.11 6.65 -4.89
C ARG A 164 20.46 7.37 -3.69
N PHE A 165 19.52 6.71 -3.03
CA PHE A 165 18.88 7.27 -1.85
C PHE A 165 19.88 7.39 -0.68
N LYS A 166 20.73 6.38 -0.46
CA LYS A 166 21.81 6.44 0.54
C LYS A 166 22.80 7.57 0.25
N GLU A 167 23.28 7.67 -0.99
CA GLU A 167 24.19 8.77 -1.41
C GLU A 167 23.54 10.16 -1.17
N LYS A 168 22.25 10.29 -1.47
CA LYS A 168 21.52 11.54 -1.22
C LYS A 168 21.36 11.83 0.28
N GLN A 169 21.15 10.81 1.09
CA GLN A 169 20.98 10.95 2.53
C GLN A 169 22.31 11.33 3.21
N GLU A 170 23.42 10.75 2.77
CA GLU A 170 24.77 11.13 3.20
C GLU A 170 25.06 12.60 2.85
N ALA A 171 24.84 13.01 1.61
CA ALA A 171 25.02 14.39 1.19
C ALA A 171 24.12 15.40 1.96
N LEU A 172 22.89 14.99 2.32
CA LEU A 172 22.00 15.81 3.14
C LEU A 172 22.51 15.91 4.60
N SER A 173 23.08 14.85 5.14
CA SER A 173 23.71 14.84 6.46
C SER A 173 24.89 15.80 6.50
N ASP A 174 25.81 15.68 5.53
CA ASP A 174 26.98 16.56 5.42
C ASP A 174 26.58 18.04 5.29
N LEU A 175 25.55 18.32 4.50
CA LEU A 175 25.00 19.67 4.36
C LEU A 175 24.43 20.19 5.68
N THR A 176 23.71 19.35 6.41
CA THR A 176 23.12 19.71 7.70
C THR A 176 24.21 19.98 8.73
N ASP A 177 25.24 19.18 8.78
CA ASP A 177 26.39 19.35 9.68
C ASP A 177 27.12 20.66 9.36
N MET A 178 27.36 20.96 8.07
CA MET A 178 27.98 22.22 7.64
C MET A 178 27.13 23.45 8.01
N VAL A 179 25.81 23.38 7.83
CA VAL A 179 24.88 24.46 8.21
C VAL A 179 24.87 24.66 9.72
N GLN A 180 24.93 23.56 10.48
CA GLN A 180 24.92 23.63 11.93
C GLN A 180 26.24 24.22 12.46
N GLU A 181 27.38 23.88 11.86
CA GLU A 181 28.68 24.46 12.19
C GLU A 181 28.72 25.96 11.88
N LEU A 182 28.27 26.38 10.70
CA LEU A 182 28.14 27.79 10.32
C LEU A 182 27.19 28.58 11.23
N SER A 183 26.07 27.96 11.64
CA SER A 183 25.11 28.60 12.56
C SER A 183 25.71 28.79 13.95
N LEU A 184 26.50 27.83 14.44
CA LEU A 184 27.17 27.95 15.74
C LEU A 184 28.25 29.02 15.75
N ILE A 185 28.98 29.21 14.65
CA ILE A 185 30.01 30.27 14.50
C ILE A 185 29.35 31.66 14.53
N HIS A 186 28.22 31.84 13.84
CA HIS A 186 27.51 33.13 13.79
C HIS A 186 26.75 33.50 15.08
N ILE A 187 26.43 32.55 15.94
CA ILE A 187 25.76 32.82 17.23
C ILE A 187 26.78 33.15 18.34
N SER A 188 28.07 32.86 18.11
CA SER A 188 29.15 33.13 19.06
C SER A 188 29.88 34.47 18.85
N GLU A 189 29.52 35.22 17.81
CA GLU A 189 29.92 36.63 17.61
C GLU A 189 28.80 37.60 18.03
#